data_bd6538bf489e597f89fb7c0ff9b69c29
#
_entry.id   bd6538bf489e597f89fb7c0ff9b69c29
#
_cell.length_a   1.000
_cell.length_b   1.000
_cell.length_c   1.000
_cell.angle_alpha   90.00
_cell.angle_beta   90.00
_cell.angle_gamma   90.00
#
_symmetry.space_group_name_H-M   'P 1'
#
loop_
_entity.id
_entity.type
_entity.pdbx_description
1 polymer ?
#
loop_
_entity_poly.entity_id
_entity_poly.type
_entity_poly.pdbx_seq_one_letter_code
_entity_poly.pdbx_strand_id
1 'polypeptide(L)'
;EPGAGYVFENTVVGGAIPKEYIPAVEAGIKSAMQSGVLAGYNVVDVKVNLYDGSYHEVDSSEMAFKIAGSMAFKDAMAKADPVLTEPIMKVTVITPEDYMGDVIGDLNQRRGQIGSMDMVYGASQITAFVPLSEMFGYATALRSRTQGRGNYTMEPDHFAEVPKSIREKIEKGIK
;
A
#
# COMPACT_ATOMS: atom_id res chain seq x y z
N GLU A 1 7.86 9.74 1.17
CA GLU A 1 8.01 9.29 -0.23
C GLU A 1 7.67 7.80 -0.31
N PRO A 2 7.00 7.34 -1.38
CA PRO A 2 6.70 5.92 -1.57
C PRO A 2 7.97 5.06 -1.55
N GLY A 3 7.97 3.99 -0.74
CA GLY A 3 9.12 3.10 -0.59
C GLY A 3 10.21 3.61 0.36
N ALA A 4 10.04 4.77 1.00
CA ALA A 4 11.02 5.31 1.95
C ALA A 4 11.04 4.55 3.29
N GLY A 5 10.01 3.78 3.58
CA GLY A 5 9.90 3.02 4.80
C GLY A 5 9.59 3.88 6.03
N TYR A 6 10.10 3.45 7.17
CA TYR A 6 9.91 4.13 8.46
C TYR A 6 11.14 4.92 8.86
N VAL A 7 10.95 6.19 9.19
CA VAL A 7 12.00 7.06 9.73
C VAL A 7 11.54 7.65 11.06
N PHE A 8 12.38 7.53 12.09
CA PHE A 8 12.13 8.13 13.38
C PHE A 8 13.20 9.18 13.68
N GLU A 9 12.76 10.38 14.00
CA GLU A 9 13.63 11.47 14.44
C GLU A 9 13.27 11.88 15.87
N ASN A 10 14.27 12.24 16.64
CA ASN A 10 14.11 12.76 17.98
C ASN A 10 14.73 14.16 18.06
N THR A 11 13.89 15.16 18.21
CA THR A 11 14.29 16.56 18.39
C THR A 11 13.83 17.14 19.72
N VAL A 12 13.59 16.27 20.71
CA VAL A 12 13.22 16.68 22.06
C VAL A 12 14.35 17.51 22.68
N VAL A 13 13.99 18.67 23.23
CA VAL A 13 14.93 19.60 23.89
C VAL A 13 14.64 19.71 25.39
N GLY A 14 15.65 20.13 26.17
CA GLY A 14 15.48 20.43 27.58
C GLY A 14 15.15 19.23 28.49
N GLY A 15 15.24 17.99 27.95
CA GLY A 15 14.93 16.80 28.76
C GLY A 15 13.43 16.63 29.04
N ALA A 16 12.57 17.21 28.23
CA ALA A 16 11.10 17.10 28.39
C ALA A 16 10.62 15.64 28.42
N ILE A 17 11.30 14.77 27.69
CA ILE A 17 11.19 13.33 27.80
C ILE A 17 12.56 12.77 28.17
N PRO A 18 12.71 12.00 29.27
CA PRO A 18 13.95 11.33 29.62
C PRO A 18 14.40 10.39 28.48
N LYS A 19 15.69 10.39 28.16
CA LYS A 19 16.26 9.62 27.04
C LYS A 19 15.94 8.13 27.09
N GLU A 20 15.83 7.58 28.30
CA GLU A 20 15.50 6.16 28.56
C GLU A 20 14.11 5.75 28.08
N TYR A 21 13.17 6.70 27.96
CA TYR A 21 11.78 6.44 27.52
C TYR A 21 11.57 6.66 26.01
N ILE A 22 12.48 7.25 25.31
CA ILE A 22 12.39 7.49 23.85
C ILE A 22 12.23 6.17 23.07
N PRO A 23 12.97 5.09 23.35
CA PRO A 23 12.75 3.80 22.71
C PRO A 23 11.35 3.23 22.95
N ALA A 24 10.74 3.47 24.13
CA ALA A 24 9.40 3.06 24.44
C ALA A 24 8.34 3.78 23.59
N VAL A 25 8.51 5.08 23.37
CA VAL A 25 7.69 5.90 22.47
C VAL A 25 7.75 5.33 21.05
N GLU A 26 8.94 5.08 20.54
CA GLU A 26 9.14 4.50 19.21
C GLU A 26 8.51 3.11 19.09
N ALA A 27 8.65 2.26 20.10
CA ALA A 27 8.02 0.94 20.14
C ALA A 27 6.48 1.03 20.09
N GLY A 28 5.89 1.98 20.79
CA GLY A 28 4.46 2.25 20.75
C GLY A 28 3.96 2.69 19.38
N ILE A 29 4.72 3.56 18.71
CA ILE A 29 4.44 4.01 17.35
C ILE A 29 4.51 2.85 16.36
N LYS A 30 5.57 2.04 16.39
CA LYS A 30 5.72 0.85 15.53
C LYS A 30 4.58 -0.15 15.73
N SER A 31 4.15 -0.38 16.97
CA SER A 31 3.01 -1.24 17.27
C SER A 31 1.71 -0.70 16.66
N ALA A 32 1.49 0.62 16.75
CA ALA A 32 0.33 1.26 16.14
C ALA A 32 0.35 1.19 14.60
N MET A 33 1.53 1.32 13.99
CA MET A 33 1.70 1.15 12.55
C MET A 33 1.32 -0.26 12.09
N GLN A 34 1.72 -1.29 12.85
CA GLN A 34 1.41 -2.69 12.52
C GLN A 34 -0.08 -3.01 12.63
N SER A 35 -0.76 -2.47 13.63
CA SER A 35 -2.21 -2.64 13.79
C SER A 35 -3.02 -1.79 12.81
N GLY A 36 -2.40 -0.77 12.24
CA GLY A 36 -3.01 0.14 11.29
C GLY A 36 -4.00 1.12 11.92
N VAL A 37 -4.33 2.13 11.16
CA VAL A 37 -5.31 3.17 11.54
C VAL A 37 -6.52 3.17 10.60
N LEU A 38 -6.42 2.45 9.50
CA LEU A 38 -7.44 2.34 8.47
C LEU A 38 -7.57 0.89 8.02
N ALA A 39 -8.75 0.30 8.21
CA ALA A 39 -9.10 -1.07 7.82
C ALA A 39 -8.13 -2.17 8.32
N GLY A 40 -7.30 -1.90 9.34
CA GLY A 40 -6.37 -2.86 9.93
C GLY A 40 -5.11 -3.15 9.09
N TYR A 41 -4.88 -2.41 8.02
CA TYR A 41 -3.67 -2.55 7.20
C TYR A 41 -2.50 -1.78 7.80
N ASN A 42 -1.29 -2.33 7.66
CA ASN A 42 -0.08 -1.69 8.15
C ASN A 42 0.11 -0.30 7.54
N VAL A 43 0.53 0.65 8.37
CA VAL A 43 0.97 1.97 7.90
C VAL A 43 2.40 1.85 7.39
N VAL A 44 2.69 2.39 6.23
CA VAL A 44 4.01 2.39 5.60
C VAL A 44 4.42 3.79 5.16
N ASP A 45 5.70 3.99 4.89
CA ASP A 45 6.25 5.23 4.34
C ASP A 45 5.95 6.45 5.21
N VAL A 46 6.28 6.35 6.50
CA VAL A 46 6.03 7.38 7.50
C VAL A 46 7.32 7.87 8.12
N LYS A 47 7.47 9.18 8.18
CA LYS A 47 8.48 9.87 8.98
C LYS A 47 7.83 10.43 10.23
N VAL A 48 8.34 10.03 11.40
CA VAL A 48 7.88 10.49 12.70
C VAL A 48 8.96 11.33 13.34
N ASN A 49 8.61 12.53 13.79
CA ASN A 49 9.48 13.36 14.61
C ASN A 49 8.89 13.51 16.01
N LEU A 50 9.58 12.97 17.02
CA LEU A 50 9.29 13.20 18.42
C LEU A 50 9.99 14.52 18.83
N TYR A 51 9.19 15.56 19.08
CA TYR A 51 9.74 16.89 19.36
C TYR A 51 9.42 17.40 20.76
N ASP A 52 8.39 16.90 21.42
CA ASP A 52 7.98 17.35 22.75
C ASP A 52 7.21 16.26 23.50
N GLY A 53 7.08 16.45 24.82
CA GLY A 53 6.32 15.60 25.71
C GLY A 53 6.37 16.11 27.14
N SER A 54 5.76 15.40 28.06
CA SER A 54 5.82 15.66 29.48
C SER A 54 6.22 14.42 30.27
N TYR A 55 6.89 14.64 31.40
CA TYR A 55 7.36 13.61 32.30
C TYR A 55 6.96 13.97 33.74
N HIS A 56 6.46 12.99 34.48
CA HIS A 56 6.15 13.09 35.90
C HIS A 56 6.67 11.85 36.62
N GLU A 57 7.46 12.03 37.67
CA GLU A 57 8.10 10.92 38.39
C GLU A 57 7.14 9.84 38.89
N VAL A 58 5.90 10.22 39.23
CA VAL A 58 4.90 9.31 39.80
C VAL A 58 4.15 8.52 38.73
N ASP A 59 3.88 9.15 37.59
CA ASP A 59 2.96 8.62 36.56
C ASP A 59 3.68 8.13 35.30
N SER A 60 4.98 8.33 35.22
CA SER A 60 5.78 7.98 34.06
C SER A 60 6.41 6.60 34.22
N SER A 61 6.34 5.81 33.15
CA SER A 61 6.97 4.51 33.03
C SER A 61 7.22 4.19 31.57
N GLU A 62 8.02 3.18 31.29
CA GLU A 62 8.22 2.68 29.94
C GLU A 62 6.89 2.32 29.26
N MET A 63 6.00 1.62 29.98
CA MET A 63 4.69 1.27 29.48
C MET A 63 3.81 2.49 29.19
N ALA A 64 3.83 3.50 30.07
CA ALA A 64 3.06 4.74 29.88
C ALA A 64 3.52 5.48 28.62
N PHE A 65 4.84 5.59 28.38
CA PHE A 65 5.39 6.21 27.17
C PHE A 65 5.11 5.40 25.91
N LYS A 66 5.11 4.07 25.98
CA LYS A 66 4.72 3.21 24.88
C LYS A 66 3.26 3.42 24.47
N ILE A 67 2.36 3.48 25.43
CA ILE A 67 0.93 3.75 25.22
C ILE A 67 0.74 5.17 24.67
N ALA A 68 1.39 6.16 25.27
CA ALA A 68 1.32 7.56 24.82
C ALA A 68 1.79 7.72 23.38
N GLY A 69 2.90 7.09 23.00
CA GLY A 69 3.40 7.08 21.63
C GLY A 69 2.41 6.46 20.64
N SER A 70 1.81 5.33 21.00
CA SER A 70 0.77 4.69 20.21
C SER A 70 -0.46 5.58 20.02
N MET A 71 -0.94 6.22 21.08
CA MET A 71 -2.10 7.11 21.03
C MET A 71 -1.82 8.36 20.21
N ALA A 72 -0.67 9.00 20.41
CA ALA A 72 -0.26 10.18 19.67
C ALA A 72 -0.15 9.90 18.17
N PHE A 73 0.42 8.75 17.80
CA PHE A 73 0.53 8.33 16.41
C PHE A 73 -0.86 8.13 15.78
N LYS A 74 -1.76 7.44 16.45
CA LYS A 74 -3.13 7.21 15.96
C LYS A 74 -3.90 8.52 15.77
N ASP A 75 -3.79 9.45 16.71
CA ASP A 75 -4.42 10.77 16.62
C ASP A 75 -3.85 11.59 15.46
N ALA A 76 -2.53 11.61 15.30
CA ALA A 76 -1.88 12.29 14.19
C ALA A 76 -2.28 11.70 12.83
N MET A 77 -2.33 10.38 12.71
CA MET A 77 -2.75 9.70 11.48
C MET A 77 -4.21 9.98 11.12
N ALA A 78 -5.11 10.00 12.11
CA ALA A 78 -6.52 10.34 11.88
C ALA A 78 -6.69 11.76 11.30
N LYS A 79 -5.83 12.70 11.70
CA LYS A 79 -5.80 14.08 11.22
C LYS A 79 -5.07 14.25 9.89
N ALA A 80 -4.22 13.30 9.52
CA ALA A 80 -3.39 13.34 8.31
C ALA A 80 -4.09 12.82 7.06
N ASP A 81 -5.38 12.47 7.14
CA ASP A 81 -6.18 11.90 6.06
C ASP A 81 -5.49 10.69 5.38
N PRO A 82 -5.34 9.57 6.11
CA PRO A 82 -4.65 8.40 5.59
C PRO A 82 -5.38 7.81 4.38
N VAL A 83 -4.62 7.34 3.42
CA VAL A 83 -5.13 6.68 2.21
C VAL A 83 -4.81 5.18 2.25
N LEU A 84 -5.68 4.38 1.64
CA LEU A 84 -5.43 2.97 1.43
C LEU A 84 -4.70 2.79 0.10
N THR A 85 -3.63 2.02 0.08
CA THR A 85 -2.90 1.68 -1.15
C THR A 85 -3.06 0.20 -1.49
N GLU A 86 -2.96 -0.09 -2.79
CA GLU A 86 -2.99 -1.46 -3.32
C GLU A 86 -1.78 -1.71 -4.22
N PRO A 87 -1.27 -2.96 -4.29
CA PRO A 87 -0.20 -3.31 -5.20
C PRO A 87 -0.70 -3.31 -6.64
N ILE A 88 0.04 -2.62 -7.51
CA ILE A 88 -0.16 -2.61 -8.94
C ILE A 88 0.87 -3.51 -9.59
N MET A 89 0.40 -4.42 -10.43
CA MET A 89 1.22 -5.37 -11.15
C MET A 89 1.47 -4.88 -12.57
N LYS A 90 2.71 -5.02 -13.04
CA LYS A 90 3.02 -4.90 -14.45
C LYS A 90 2.72 -6.23 -15.13
N VAL A 91 1.75 -6.22 -16.01
CA VAL A 91 1.27 -7.38 -16.76
C VAL A 91 1.68 -7.23 -18.22
N THR A 92 2.42 -8.20 -18.72
CA THR A 92 2.82 -8.24 -20.14
C THR A 92 2.13 -9.43 -20.79
N VAL A 93 1.27 -9.15 -21.76
CA VAL A 93 0.51 -10.17 -22.50
C VAL A 93 1.05 -10.27 -23.92
N ILE A 94 1.28 -11.49 -24.38
CA ILE A 94 1.64 -11.79 -25.78
C ILE A 94 0.50 -12.60 -26.37
N THR A 95 -0.09 -12.11 -27.46
CA THR A 95 -1.23 -12.71 -28.12
C THR A 95 -1.20 -12.47 -29.63
N PRO A 96 -1.80 -13.34 -30.47
CA PRO A 96 -2.05 -13.01 -31.86
C PRO A 96 -2.86 -11.71 -31.98
N GLU A 97 -2.61 -10.97 -33.06
CA GLU A 97 -3.25 -9.66 -33.30
C GLU A 97 -4.78 -9.73 -33.28
N ASP A 98 -5.36 -10.82 -33.77
CA ASP A 98 -6.81 -11.04 -33.84
C ASP A 98 -7.49 -10.95 -32.46
N TYR A 99 -6.77 -11.23 -31.38
CA TYR A 99 -7.32 -11.21 -30.00
C TYR A 99 -6.91 -9.97 -29.20
N MET A 100 -6.13 -9.06 -29.76
CA MET A 100 -5.60 -7.89 -29.07
C MET A 100 -6.73 -7.04 -28.47
N GLY A 101 -7.81 -6.81 -29.25
CA GLY A 101 -8.96 -6.03 -28.79
C GLY A 101 -9.65 -6.64 -27.55
N ASP A 102 -9.86 -7.96 -27.56
CA ASP A 102 -10.48 -8.68 -26.44
C ASP A 102 -9.61 -8.66 -25.20
N VAL A 103 -8.29 -8.78 -25.35
CA VAL A 103 -7.32 -8.71 -24.26
C VAL A 103 -7.31 -7.31 -23.64
N ILE A 104 -7.25 -6.26 -24.46
CA ILE A 104 -7.31 -4.87 -23.99
C ILE A 104 -8.63 -4.60 -23.26
N GLY A 105 -9.74 -5.06 -23.80
CA GLY A 105 -11.06 -4.92 -23.19
C GLY A 105 -11.12 -5.57 -21.79
N ASP A 106 -10.58 -6.78 -21.64
CA ASP A 106 -10.51 -7.47 -20.35
C ASP A 106 -9.60 -6.75 -19.34
N LEU A 107 -8.42 -6.32 -19.76
CA LEU A 107 -7.50 -5.57 -18.90
C LEU A 107 -8.14 -4.25 -18.42
N ASN A 108 -8.85 -3.54 -19.27
CA ASN A 108 -9.60 -2.34 -18.90
C ASN A 108 -10.71 -2.62 -17.90
N GLN A 109 -11.46 -3.74 -18.05
CA GLN A 109 -12.47 -4.16 -17.08
C GLN A 109 -11.87 -4.48 -15.71
N ARG A 110 -10.60 -4.90 -15.66
CA ARG A 110 -9.83 -5.17 -14.46
C ARG A 110 -9.14 -3.92 -13.87
N ARG A 111 -9.61 -2.74 -14.22
CA ARG A 111 -9.00 -1.46 -13.82
C ARG A 111 -7.56 -1.29 -14.29
N GLY A 112 -7.16 -2.02 -15.32
CA GLY A 112 -5.83 -1.94 -15.89
C GLY A 112 -5.64 -0.65 -16.69
N GLN A 113 -4.43 -0.12 -16.63
CA GLN A 113 -3.98 0.99 -17.48
C GLN A 113 -3.03 0.44 -18.52
N ILE A 114 -3.37 0.60 -19.78
CA ILE A 114 -2.49 0.17 -20.87
C ILE A 114 -1.29 1.12 -20.97
N GLY A 115 -0.10 0.56 -20.82
CA GLY A 115 1.17 1.31 -20.91
C GLY A 115 1.72 1.36 -22.32
N SER A 116 1.92 0.20 -22.95
CA SER A 116 2.42 0.13 -24.33
C SER A 116 1.81 -1.05 -25.08
N MET A 117 1.88 -0.95 -26.41
CA MET A 117 1.51 -2.01 -27.34
C MET A 117 2.57 -2.07 -28.42
N ASP A 118 3.20 -3.23 -28.56
CA ASP A 118 4.29 -3.45 -29.47
C ASP A 118 4.06 -4.73 -30.28
N MET A 119 4.70 -4.83 -31.44
CA MET A 119 4.73 -6.07 -32.23
C MET A 119 6.04 -6.79 -32.00
N VAL A 120 5.98 -8.03 -31.52
CA VAL A 120 7.15 -8.87 -31.24
C VAL A 120 6.99 -10.20 -31.94
N TYR A 121 7.88 -10.48 -32.90
CA TYR A 121 7.86 -11.73 -33.69
C TYR A 121 6.50 -12.07 -34.33
N GLY A 122 5.76 -11.07 -34.78
CA GLY A 122 4.47 -11.27 -35.44
C GLY A 122 3.30 -11.48 -34.47
N ALA A 123 3.51 -11.28 -33.18
CA ALA A 123 2.46 -11.26 -32.16
C ALA A 123 2.35 -9.86 -31.51
N SER A 124 1.19 -9.55 -30.97
CA SER A 124 0.96 -8.33 -30.22
C SER A 124 1.45 -8.51 -28.78
N GLN A 125 2.31 -7.61 -28.31
CA GLN A 125 2.70 -7.51 -26.92
C GLN A 125 2.02 -6.30 -26.29
N ILE A 126 1.26 -6.53 -25.22
CA ILE A 126 0.52 -5.51 -24.48
C ILE A 126 1.11 -5.45 -23.09
N THR A 127 1.57 -4.28 -22.67
CA THR A 127 1.99 -4.01 -21.30
C THR A 127 0.94 -3.18 -20.62
N ALA A 128 0.44 -3.65 -19.46
CA ALA A 128 -0.57 -2.96 -18.66
C ALA A 128 -0.20 -2.98 -17.19
N PHE A 129 -0.71 -1.99 -16.46
CA PHE A 129 -0.59 -1.90 -15.01
C PHE A 129 -1.95 -2.18 -14.38
N VAL A 130 -2.05 -3.28 -13.63
CA VAL A 130 -3.32 -3.82 -13.15
C VAL A 130 -3.24 -4.08 -11.64
N PRO A 131 -4.23 -3.66 -10.85
CA PRO A 131 -4.26 -4.01 -9.43
C PRO A 131 -4.23 -5.52 -9.22
N LEU A 132 -3.42 -5.99 -8.28
CA LEU A 132 -3.30 -7.43 -8.00
C LEU A 132 -4.65 -8.07 -7.67
N SER A 133 -5.52 -7.38 -6.95
CA SER A 133 -6.86 -7.85 -6.60
C SER A 133 -7.72 -8.20 -7.81
N GLU A 134 -7.48 -7.58 -8.96
CA GLU A 134 -8.23 -7.81 -10.21
C GLU A 134 -7.62 -8.93 -11.07
N MET A 135 -6.45 -9.44 -10.70
CA MET A 135 -5.74 -10.46 -11.49
C MET A 135 -6.14 -11.90 -11.17
N PHE A 136 -6.95 -12.12 -10.14
CA PHE A 136 -7.46 -13.44 -9.83
C PHE A 136 -8.29 -13.99 -11.00
N GLY A 137 -8.01 -15.25 -11.40
CA GLY A 137 -8.67 -15.89 -12.53
C GLY A 137 -8.25 -15.40 -13.92
N TYR A 138 -7.25 -14.51 -14.02
CA TYR A 138 -6.82 -13.95 -15.30
C TYR A 138 -6.31 -14.99 -16.28
N ALA A 139 -5.54 -15.98 -15.83
CA ALA A 139 -5.03 -17.06 -16.69
C ALA A 139 -6.16 -17.78 -17.44
N THR A 140 -7.26 -18.09 -16.76
CA THR A 140 -8.43 -18.73 -17.37
C THR A 140 -9.16 -17.80 -18.34
N ALA A 141 -9.32 -16.53 -17.96
CA ALA A 141 -9.94 -15.53 -18.82
C ALA A 141 -9.14 -15.31 -20.11
N LEU A 142 -7.82 -15.19 -20.00
CA LEU A 142 -6.93 -15.01 -21.16
C LEU A 142 -6.99 -16.21 -22.10
N ARG A 143 -6.93 -17.43 -21.58
CA ARG A 143 -7.04 -18.65 -22.39
C ARG A 143 -8.36 -18.73 -23.13
N SER A 144 -9.45 -18.41 -22.47
CA SER A 144 -10.78 -18.39 -23.08
C SER A 144 -10.90 -17.38 -24.21
N ARG A 145 -10.38 -16.17 -24.00
CA ARG A 145 -10.45 -15.06 -24.98
C ARG A 145 -9.52 -15.25 -26.18
N THR A 146 -8.41 -15.96 -25.99
CA THR A 146 -7.38 -16.16 -27.02
C THR A 146 -7.35 -17.57 -27.60
N GLN A 147 -8.35 -18.40 -27.27
CA GLN A 147 -8.37 -19.82 -27.65
C GLN A 147 -7.08 -20.57 -27.28
N GLY A 148 -6.53 -20.25 -26.10
CA GLY A 148 -5.30 -20.85 -25.59
C GLY A 148 -3.99 -20.31 -26.21
N ARG A 149 -4.06 -19.32 -27.09
CA ARG A 149 -2.87 -18.78 -27.81
C ARG A 149 -2.23 -17.56 -27.15
N GLY A 150 -2.81 -17.03 -26.09
CA GLY A 150 -2.24 -15.93 -25.29
C GLY A 150 -1.44 -16.43 -24.12
N ASN A 151 -0.32 -15.76 -23.85
CA ASN A 151 0.49 -15.93 -22.65
C ASN A 151 0.67 -14.60 -21.94
N TYR A 152 0.90 -14.63 -20.63
CA TYR A 152 1.22 -13.43 -19.85
C TYR A 152 2.28 -13.68 -18.80
N THR A 153 2.97 -12.61 -18.43
CA THR A 153 3.80 -12.54 -17.25
C THR A 153 3.28 -11.42 -16.36
N MET A 154 3.52 -11.53 -15.06
CA MET A 154 3.08 -10.56 -14.07
C MET A 154 4.18 -10.38 -13.04
N GLU A 155 4.56 -9.14 -12.78
CA GLU A 155 5.56 -8.77 -11.78
C GLU A 155 5.07 -7.58 -10.95
N PRO A 156 5.43 -7.46 -9.66
CA PRO A 156 5.12 -6.28 -8.87
C PRO A 156 5.78 -5.04 -9.48
N ASP A 157 5.04 -3.92 -9.52
CA ASP A 157 5.57 -2.66 -10.04
C ASP A 157 5.59 -1.57 -8.98
N HIS A 158 4.44 -1.15 -8.50
CA HIS A 158 4.32 -0.09 -7.50
C HIS A 158 3.04 -0.25 -6.67
N PHE A 159 2.88 0.60 -5.65
CA PHE A 159 1.64 0.78 -4.92
C PHE A 159 0.94 2.05 -5.40
N ALA A 160 -0.38 2.01 -5.52
CA ALA A 160 -1.21 3.16 -5.87
C ALA A 160 -2.39 3.28 -4.92
N GLU A 161 -2.92 4.49 -4.80
CA GLU A 161 -4.10 4.74 -3.99
C GLU A 161 -5.32 3.99 -4.51
N VAL A 162 -6.03 3.33 -3.60
CA VAL A 162 -7.29 2.64 -3.90
C VAL A 162 -8.38 3.67 -4.21
N PRO A 163 -9.14 3.53 -5.31
CA PRO A 163 -10.26 4.41 -5.61
C PRO A 163 -11.26 4.48 -4.45
N LYS A 164 -11.80 5.67 -4.19
CA LYS A 164 -12.69 5.94 -3.06
C LYS A 164 -13.86 4.94 -2.96
N SER A 165 -14.48 4.60 -4.08
CA SER A 165 -15.61 3.66 -4.12
C SER A 165 -15.24 2.24 -3.67
N ILE A 166 -13.98 1.83 -3.89
CA ILE A 166 -13.46 0.52 -3.49
C ILE A 166 -13.00 0.59 -2.04
N ARG A 167 -12.33 1.68 -1.64
CA ARG A 167 -11.93 1.94 -0.26
C ARG A 167 -13.13 1.84 0.69
N GLU A 168 -14.24 2.50 0.37
CA GLU A 168 -15.47 2.44 1.18
C GLU A 168 -16.03 1.02 1.35
N LYS A 169 -15.92 0.17 0.33
CA LYS A 169 -16.29 -1.25 0.44
C LYS A 169 -15.38 -2.01 1.40
N ILE A 170 -14.07 -1.82 1.26
CA ILE A 170 -13.06 -2.46 2.12
C ILE A 170 -13.27 -2.05 3.59
N GLU A 171 -13.46 -0.77 3.86
CA GLU A 171 -13.70 -0.23 5.21
C GLU A 171 -14.98 -0.79 5.84
N LYS A 172 -16.00 -1.03 5.04
CA LYS A 172 -17.28 -1.67 5.48
C LYS A 172 -17.21 -3.19 5.56
N GLY A 173 -16.06 -3.81 5.23
CA GLY A 173 -15.91 -5.26 5.19
C GLY A 173 -16.75 -5.95 4.11
N ILE A 174 -17.18 -5.22 3.09
CA ILE A 174 -17.94 -5.75 1.96
C ILE A 174 -16.94 -6.31 0.94
N LYS A 175 -16.98 -7.64 0.74
CA LYS A 175 -16.18 -8.33 -0.30
C LYS A 175 -16.76 -8.15 -1.68
#